data_40d780f069734a07bf9168eeb24fe102
#
_entry.id   40d780f069734a07bf9168eeb24fe102
#
_cell.length_a   1.000
_cell.length_b   1.000
_cell.length_c   1.000
_cell.angle_alpha   90.00
_cell.angle_beta   90.00
_cell.angle_gamma   90.00
#
_symmetry.space_group_name_H-M   'P 1'
#
loop_
_entity.id
_entity.type
_entity.pdbx_description
1 polymer ?
#
loop_
_entity_poly.entity_id
_entity_poly.type
_entity_poly.pdbx_seq_one_letter_code
_entity_poly.pdbx_strand_id
1 'polypeptide(L)'
;MLRFLTAGESHGPGLVVVVEGLPKGLSITHDDFAAELRRRRHGYGRGKRMAIEADELEILGGIRHGETLGSPVSILIRNTEWPKWREVMSPQPGQAGREITRPRPGHADLAGMIKYDTHDARDILERASARETAARTVAGALAKRLLGEVGVTVISHVVSIGPVQSEGSMPGPGDAEEIDASPVRCFDPLASERMVEAIDQARSDRDTLGGVFEVLAFDVPVGIGSHVHYDRRLDGILAAALMSIPAIKGVEIGDGFAMARLRGSKSHDEIVRVDGSVRRETNRAGGVEGGISNGEVVRVRGAMKPISTLMQPLRTIDMTTGEPAQAVRERSDVCAVPAAAVVGEQMVAFSLATEFQRKFGGDTVSEFADAVARYRASVQQRMSI
;
A
#
# COMPACT_ATOMS: atom_id res chain seq x y z
N MET A 1 15.74 -9.14 11.02
CA MET A 1 14.83 -9.09 9.84
C MET A 1 13.76 -8.07 10.14
N LEU A 2 13.54 -7.11 9.23
CA LEU A 2 12.50 -6.10 9.37
C LEU A 2 11.12 -6.75 9.19
N ARG A 3 10.21 -6.53 10.14
CA ARG A 3 8.83 -7.02 10.10
C ARG A 3 7.90 -6.09 10.88
N PHE A 4 6.60 -6.17 10.62
CA PHE A 4 5.60 -5.46 11.41
C PHE A 4 4.40 -6.34 11.74
N LEU A 5 3.70 -5.95 12.80
CA LEU A 5 2.42 -6.50 13.21
C LEU A 5 1.43 -5.36 13.42
N THR A 6 0.20 -5.53 12.96
CA THR A 6 -0.90 -4.58 13.20
C THR A 6 -2.00 -5.22 14.02
N ALA A 7 -2.64 -4.44 14.88
CA ALA A 7 -3.78 -4.84 15.67
C ALA A 7 -4.83 -3.71 15.74
N GLY A 8 -6.01 -4.02 16.25
CA GLY A 8 -7.11 -3.08 16.43
C GLY A 8 -8.16 -3.14 15.31
N GLU A 9 -9.31 -2.58 15.59
CA GLU A 9 -10.51 -2.59 14.77
C GLU A 9 -10.88 -1.17 14.32
N SER A 10 -11.66 -1.06 13.25
CA SER A 10 -12.05 0.22 12.63
C SER A 10 -12.75 1.17 13.59
N HIS A 11 -13.64 0.64 14.44
CA HIS A 11 -14.38 1.40 15.45
C HIS A 11 -13.98 1.03 16.89
N GLY A 12 -12.87 0.29 17.07
CA GLY A 12 -12.23 0.08 18.36
C GLY A 12 -11.52 1.33 18.88
N PRO A 13 -10.82 1.25 20.03
CA PRO A 13 -10.12 2.41 20.65
C PRO A 13 -9.03 3.00 19.74
N GLY A 14 -8.43 2.19 18.87
CA GLY A 14 -7.38 2.59 17.95
C GLY A 14 -6.77 1.41 17.22
N LEU A 15 -5.80 1.73 16.37
CA LEU A 15 -4.96 0.76 15.70
C LEU A 15 -3.56 0.79 16.32
N VAL A 16 -2.94 -0.35 16.45
CA VAL A 16 -1.56 -0.47 16.91
C VAL A 16 -0.70 -1.04 15.79
N VAL A 17 0.50 -0.50 15.63
CA VAL A 17 1.55 -1.09 14.82
C VAL A 17 2.81 -1.27 15.64
N VAL A 18 3.43 -2.44 15.52
CA VAL A 18 4.74 -2.73 16.08
C VAL A 18 5.67 -3.08 14.93
N VAL A 19 6.79 -2.37 14.82
CA VAL A 19 7.81 -2.60 13.79
C VAL A 19 9.11 -3.01 14.47
N GLU A 20 9.65 -4.15 14.07
CA GLU A 20 10.90 -4.73 14.61
C GLU A 20 11.94 -4.81 13.50
N GLY A 21 13.22 -4.67 13.87
CA GLY A 21 14.38 -4.86 12.99
C GLY A 21 14.87 -3.59 12.30
N LEU A 22 14.44 -2.42 12.77
CA LEU A 22 15.01 -1.14 12.34
C LEU A 22 16.39 -0.92 12.99
N PRO A 23 17.39 -0.39 12.27
CA PRO A 23 18.65 0.01 12.86
C PRO A 23 18.48 1.20 13.79
N LYS A 24 19.39 1.34 14.76
CA LYS A 24 19.46 2.53 15.61
C LYS A 24 19.89 3.76 14.81
N GLY A 25 19.32 4.93 15.17
CA GLY A 25 19.74 6.22 14.63
C GLY A 25 19.01 6.63 13.35
N LEU A 26 17.92 5.93 12.98
CA LEU A 26 17.05 6.40 11.90
C LEU A 26 16.28 7.63 12.40
N SER A 27 16.51 8.77 11.74
CA SER A 27 15.81 10.02 12.05
C SER A 27 14.36 9.94 11.58
N ILE A 28 13.43 10.08 12.51
CA ILE A 28 11.99 10.08 12.23
C ILE A 28 11.24 10.84 13.31
N THR A 29 10.28 11.64 12.89
CA THR A 29 9.47 12.50 13.76
C THR A 29 7.98 12.16 13.67
N HIS A 30 7.19 12.70 14.57
CA HIS A 30 5.73 12.62 14.50
C HIS A 30 5.19 13.17 13.17
N ASP A 31 5.78 14.26 12.66
CA ASP A 31 5.34 14.92 11.43
C ASP A 31 5.57 14.06 10.18
N ASP A 32 6.60 13.23 10.16
CA ASP A 32 6.84 12.29 9.06
C ASP A 32 5.69 11.27 8.95
N PHE A 33 5.25 10.71 10.08
CA PHE A 33 4.09 9.82 10.10
C PHE A 33 2.79 10.54 9.73
N ALA A 34 2.59 11.74 10.29
CA ALA A 34 1.41 12.54 10.02
C ALA A 34 1.31 12.95 8.54
N ALA A 35 2.43 13.22 7.89
CA ALA A 35 2.49 13.52 6.46
C ALA A 35 2.00 12.33 5.61
N GLU A 36 2.52 11.12 5.84
CA GLU A 36 2.11 9.94 5.08
C GLU A 36 0.64 9.56 5.36
N LEU A 37 0.17 9.72 6.58
CA LEU A 37 -1.24 9.50 6.91
C LEU A 37 -2.15 10.54 6.24
N ARG A 38 -1.73 11.80 6.14
CA ARG A 38 -2.47 12.82 5.35
C ARG A 38 -2.55 12.41 3.89
N ARG A 39 -1.45 12.01 3.25
CA ARG A 39 -1.43 11.53 1.86
C ARG A 39 -2.44 10.39 1.66
N ARG A 40 -2.46 9.41 2.57
CA ARG A 40 -3.43 8.30 2.53
C ARG A 40 -4.88 8.75 2.63
N ARG A 41 -5.17 9.83 3.35
CA ARG A 41 -6.55 10.35 3.51
C ARG A 41 -7.03 11.17 2.32
N HIS A 42 -6.12 11.78 1.56
CA HIS A 42 -6.45 12.58 0.39
C HIS A 42 -6.99 11.72 -0.76
N GLY A 43 -7.63 12.38 -1.71
CA GLY A 43 -8.18 11.83 -2.93
C GLY A 43 -9.64 12.19 -3.15
N TYR A 44 -9.97 12.49 -4.40
CA TYR A 44 -11.34 12.76 -4.82
C TYR A 44 -12.18 11.47 -4.74
N GLY A 45 -13.46 11.59 -4.43
CA GLY A 45 -14.34 10.44 -4.24
C GLY A 45 -14.37 9.87 -2.82
N ARG A 46 -13.60 10.46 -1.88
CA ARG A 46 -13.59 10.05 -0.48
C ARG A 46 -14.85 10.49 0.25
N GLY A 47 -15.32 9.67 1.19
CA GLY A 47 -16.47 9.98 2.04
C GLY A 47 -16.17 11.11 3.04
N LYS A 48 -17.22 11.81 3.50
CA LYS A 48 -17.12 12.92 4.47
C LYS A 48 -16.41 12.53 5.78
N ARG A 49 -16.41 11.24 6.15
CA ARG A 49 -15.70 10.72 7.33
C ARG A 49 -14.20 11.00 7.27
N MET A 50 -13.60 10.86 6.09
CA MET A 50 -12.14 11.03 5.91
C MET A 50 -11.67 12.48 6.13
N ALA A 51 -12.57 13.47 6.00
CA ALA A 51 -12.27 14.87 6.31
C ALA A 51 -12.28 15.16 7.82
N ILE A 52 -12.93 14.31 8.62
CA ILE A 52 -13.11 14.48 10.07
C ILE A 52 -12.09 13.64 10.86
N GLU A 53 -11.59 12.54 10.30
CA GLU A 53 -10.60 11.70 10.96
C GLU A 53 -9.24 12.40 11.04
N ALA A 54 -8.92 12.96 12.19
CA ALA A 54 -7.55 13.27 12.56
C ALA A 54 -6.93 11.97 13.08
N ASP A 55 -5.90 11.44 12.38
CA ASP A 55 -5.14 10.30 12.89
C ASP A 55 -4.22 10.80 14.01
N GLU A 56 -4.71 10.77 15.25
CA GLU A 56 -3.91 11.09 16.42
C GLU A 56 -2.92 9.95 16.68
N LEU A 57 -1.64 10.28 16.58
CA LEU A 57 -0.55 9.33 16.78
C LEU A 57 0.05 9.45 18.17
N GLU A 58 0.31 8.32 18.80
CA GLU A 58 1.06 8.23 20.04
C GLU A 58 2.20 7.22 19.87
N ILE A 59 3.45 7.71 19.97
CA ILE A 59 4.64 6.86 19.94
C ILE A 59 4.82 6.25 21.33
N LEU A 60 4.61 4.94 21.46
CA LEU A 60 4.66 4.23 22.73
C LEU A 60 6.08 3.77 23.08
N GLY A 61 6.97 3.59 22.09
CA GLY A 61 8.34 3.15 22.31
C GLY A 61 9.15 2.99 21.03
N GLY A 62 10.45 2.73 21.18
CA GLY A 62 11.38 2.48 20.07
C GLY A 62 11.96 3.73 19.42
N ILE A 63 11.48 4.93 19.77
CA ILE A 63 11.98 6.22 19.28
C ILE A 63 12.26 7.12 20.47
N ARG A 64 13.39 7.83 20.44
CA ARG A 64 13.78 8.83 21.46
C ARG A 64 14.52 9.97 20.79
N HIS A 65 14.13 11.21 21.11
CA HIS A 65 14.75 12.43 20.54
C HIS A 65 14.77 12.44 19.01
N GLY A 66 13.72 11.88 18.37
CA GLY A 66 13.58 11.85 16.90
C GLY A 66 14.40 10.76 16.21
N GLU A 67 14.95 9.80 16.95
CA GLU A 67 15.75 8.69 16.41
C GLU A 67 15.28 7.34 16.90
N THR A 68 15.35 6.31 16.07
CA THR A 68 15.13 4.91 16.46
C THR A 68 16.21 4.41 17.40
N LEU A 69 15.84 3.49 18.31
CA LEU A 69 16.74 2.93 19.33
C LEU A 69 17.34 1.56 18.97
N GLY A 70 16.90 0.96 17.81
CA GLY A 70 17.19 -0.44 17.50
C GLY A 70 16.24 -1.44 18.17
N SER A 71 15.43 -0.99 19.13
CA SER A 71 14.35 -1.77 19.73
C SER A 71 13.06 -1.67 18.90
N PRO A 72 12.05 -2.54 19.13
CA PRO A 72 10.77 -2.43 18.43
C PRO A 72 10.12 -1.05 18.59
N VAL A 73 9.69 -0.48 17.47
CA VAL A 73 8.90 0.76 17.43
C VAL A 73 7.43 0.39 17.57
N SER A 74 6.74 0.98 18.55
CA SER A 74 5.32 0.77 18.79
C SER A 74 4.57 2.09 18.72
N ILE A 75 3.52 2.15 17.91
CA ILE A 75 2.72 3.34 17.67
C ILE A 75 1.23 3.00 17.76
N LEU A 76 0.49 3.83 18.49
CA LEU A 76 -0.96 3.81 18.58
C LEU A 76 -1.53 4.91 17.68
N ILE A 77 -2.52 4.56 16.86
CA ILE A 77 -3.33 5.48 16.06
C ILE A 77 -4.73 5.49 16.66
N ARG A 78 -5.12 6.56 17.34
CA ARG A 78 -6.40 6.66 18.03
C ARG A 78 -7.55 6.79 17.05
N ASN A 79 -8.69 6.17 17.36
CA ASN A 79 -9.93 6.34 16.64
C ASN A 79 -10.77 7.42 17.31
N THR A 80 -10.93 8.57 16.68
CA THR A 80 -11.67 9.73 17.22
C THR A 80 -13.16 9.44 17.46
N GLU A 81 -13.73 8.48 16.73
CA GLU A 81 -15.12 8.06 16.93
C GLU A 81 -15.33 7.04 18.06
N TRP A 82 -14.26 6.52 18.68
CA TRP A 82 -14.33 5.54 19.76
C TRP A 82 -15.36 5.86 20.85
N PRO A 83 -15.52 7.09 21.33
CA PRO A 83 -16.53 7.39 22.37
C PRO A 83 -17.95 6.99 22.02
N LYS A 84 -18.31 6.97 20.71
CA LYS A 84 -19.63 6.57 20.21
C LYS A 84 -19.80 5.05 20.11
N TRP A 85 -18.68 4.32 20.11
CA TRP A 85 -18.65 2.88 19.85
C TRP A 85 -18.31 2.04 21.08
N ARG A 86 -18.06 2.67 22.23
CA ARG A 86 -17.61 2.00 23.46
C ARG A 86 -18.48 0.84 23.90
N GLU A 87 -19.79 0.95 23.76
CA GLU A 87 -20.72 -0.10 24.14
C GLU A 87 -20.72 -1.23 23.11
N VAL A 88 -20.80 -0.87 21.82
CA VAL A 88 -20.87 -1.84 20.70
C VAL A 88 -19.58 -2.64 20.56
N MET A 89 -18.43 -2.00 20.78
CA MET A 89 -17.09 -2.60 20.65
C MET A 89 -16.42 -2.82 22.00
N SER A 90 -17.21 -3.00 23.06
CA SER A 90 -16.68 -3.24 24.41
C SER A 90 -15.92 -4.58 24.48
N PRO A 91 -14.70 -4.62 25.04
CA PRO A 91 -14.02 -5.87 25.32
C PRO A 91 -14.56 -6.60 26.55
N GLN A 92 -15.47 -5.95 27.31
CA GLN A 92 -16.06 -6.54 28.51
C GLN A 92 -17.27 -7.42 28.15
N PRO A 93 -17.56 -8.46 28.92
CA PRO A 93 -18.79 -9.24 28.76
C PRO A 93 -20.01 -8.33 28.72
N GLY A 94 -20.92 -8.55 27.79
CA GLY A 94 -22.12 -7.75 27.61
C GLY A 94 -22.98 -8.28 26.49
N GLN A 95 -24.05 -7.57 26.19
CA GLN A 95 -24.85 -7.85 25.01
C GLN A 95 -24.26 -7.02 23.83
N ALA A 96 -24.01 -7.68 22.71
CA ALA A 96 -23.79 -6.98 21.45
C ALA A 96 -24.99 -6.07 21.17
N GLY A 97 -24.77 -4.90 20.66
CA GLY A 97 -25.83 -4.04 20.14
C GLY A 97 -26.59 -4.73 18.99
N ARG A 98 -27.20 -3.96 18.11
CA ARG A 98 -27.86 -4.53 16.93
C ARG A 98 -26.85 -5.27 16.05
N GLU A 99 -27.00 -6.58 15.93
CA GLU A 99 -26.18 -7.45 15.08
C GLU A 99 -26.32 -7.08 13.58
N ILE A 100 -25.25 -7.27 12.84
CA ILE A 100 -25.22 -7.13 11.39
C ILE A 100 -25.34 -8.52 10.78
N THR A 101 -26.56 -8.93 10.45
CA THR A 101 -26.88 -10.27 9.94
C THR A 101 -26.88 -10.36 8.39
N ARG A 102 -26.75 -9.21 7.70
CA ARG A 102 -26.84 -9.10 6.24
C ARG A 102 -25.48 -8.78 5.61
N PRO A 103 -24.69 -9.81 5.23
CA PRO A 103 -23.35 -9.65 4.71
C PRO A 103 -23.32 -8.89 3.38
N ARG A 104 -22.29 -8.10 3.16
CA ARG A 104 -22.07 -7.37 1.90
C ARG A 104 -21.43 -8.29 0.85
N PRO A 105 -22.00 -8.40 -0.37
CA PRO A 105 -21.34 -9.05 -1.49
C PRO A 105 -19.98 -8.39 -1.78
N GLY A 106 -18.97 -9.21 -2.02
CA GLY A 106 -17.62 -8.71 -2.31
C GLY A 106 -16.80 -8.24 -1.09
N HIS A 107 -17.32 -8.35 0.13
CA HIS A 107 -16.58 -8.12 1.37
C HIS A 107 -16.25 -9.45 2.08
N ALA A 108 -15.46 -9.38 3.16
CA ALA A 108 -15.11 -10.55 3.97
C ALA A 108 -16.27 -11.11 4.81
N ASP A 109 -17.38 -10.37 4.91
CA ASP A 109 -18.47 -10.59 5.85
C ASP A 109 -18.95 -12.05 5.84
N LEU A 110 -19.53 -12.52 4.74
CA LEU A 110 -20.12 -13.89 4.68
C LEU A 110 -19.08 -14.99 4.93
N ALA A 111 -17.94 -14.91 4.26
CA ALA A 111 -16.89 -15.92 4.40
C ALA A 111 -16.32 -15.93 5.84
N GLY A 112 -16.18 -14.76 6.45
CA GLY A 112 -15.72 -14.62 7.83
C GLY A 112 -16.76 -15.13 8.84
N MET A 113 -18.04 -14.78 8.66
CA MET A 113 -19.13 -15.29 9.50
C MET A 113 -19.15 -16.82 9.53
N ILE A 114 -19.03 -17.46 8.37
CA ILE A 114 -18.99 -18.91 8.27
C ILE A 114 -17.70 -19.46 8.91
N LYS A 115 -16.55 -18.84 8.64
CA LYS A 115 -15.25 -19.31 9.14
C LYS A 115 -15.15 -19.29 10.66
N TYR A 116 -15.73 -18.27 11.30
CA TYR A 116 -15.62 -18.04 12.74
C TYR A 116 -16.90 -18.39 13.51
N ASP A 117 -17.88 -18.98 12.82
CA ASP A 117 -19.16 -19.44 13.41
C ASP A 117 -19.86 -18.32 14.18
N THR A 118 -19.99 -17.15 13.54
CA THR A 118 -20.67 -15.98 14.11
C THR A 118 -21.84 -15.54 13.24
N HIS A 119 -22.91 -15.05 13.87
CA HIS A 119 -24.05 -14.44 13.18
C HIS A 119 -23.93 -12.92 13.02
N ASP A 120 -22.98 -12.29 13.71
CA ASP A 120 -22.70 -10.86 13.59
C ASP A 120 -21.50 -10.59 12.69
N ALA A 121 -21.76 -10.04 11.49
CA ALA A 121 -20.70 -9.64 10.57
C ALA A 121 -19.77 -8.58 11.16
N ARG A 122 -20.11 -7.92 12.26
CA ARG A 122 -19.28 -6.92 12.92
C ARG A 122 -17.95 -7.52 13.38
N ASP A 123 -17.94 -8.74 13.91
CA ASP A 123 -16.72 -9.45 14.33
C ASP A 123 -15.68 -9.57 13.20
N ILE A 124 -16.16 -9.52 11.96
CA ILE A 124 -15.33 -9.67 10.75
C ILE A 124 -14.99 -8.30 10.15
N LEU A 125 -16.01 -7.46 9.94
CA LEU A 125 -15.89 -6.25 9.15
C LEU A 125 -14.99 -5.18 9.80
N GLU A 126 -14.95 -5.14 11.12
CA GLU A 126 -14.16 -4.19 11.88
C GLU A 126 -12.66 -4.38 11.62
N ARG A 127 -12.18 -5.60 11.55
CA ARG A 127 -10.79 -5.92 11.22
C ARG A 127 -10.52 -5.95 9.72
N ALA A 128 -11.49 -6.36 8.90
CA ALA A 128 -11.38 -6.39 7.44
C ALA A 128 -11.49 -4.99 6.79
N SER A 129 -11.76 -3.98 7.58
CA SER A 129 -11.87 -2.58 7.15
C SER A 129 -10.56 -2.05 6.60
N ALA A 130 -10.62 -1.23 5.53
CA ALA A 130 -9.47 -0.51 5.00
C ALA A 130 -8.85 0.49 6.02
N ARG A 131 -9.49 0.75 7.16
CA ARG A 131 -8.91 1.54 8.28
C ARG A 131 -7.58 0.93 8.77
N GLU A 132 -7.43 -0.39 8.74
CA GLU A 132 -6.22 -1.12 9.10
C GLU A 132 -4.99 -0.63 8.31
N THR A 133 -5.17 -0.16 7.07
CA THR A 133 -4.08 0.35 6.25
C THR A 133 -3.41 1.61 6.79
N ALA A 134 -4.02 2.32 7.75
CA ALA A 134 -3.35 3.42 8.46
C ALA A 134 -2.14 2.90 9.25
N ALA A 135 -2.24 1.75 9.91
CA ALA A 135 -1.12 1.12 10.59
C ALA A 135 -0.02 0.67 9.61
N ARG A 136 -0.40 0.15 8.43
CA ARG A 136 0.57 -0.18 7.36
C ARG A 136 1.28 1.07 6.82
N THR A 137 0.57 2.19 6.71
CA THR A 137 1.16 3.48 6.28
C THR A 137 2.24 3.93 7.26
N VAL A 138 2.00 3.80 8.56
CA VAL A 138 3.01 4.11 9.59
C VAL A 138 4.24 3.19 9.50
N ALA A 139 4.04 1.88 9.31
CA ALA A 139 5.16 0.96 9.10
C ALA A 139 5.95 1.29 7.83
N GLY A 140 5.26 1.63 6.74
CA GLY A 140 5.87 2.03 5.48
C GLY A 140 6.63 3.35 5.58
N ALA A 141 6.17 4.31 6.37
CA ALA A 141 6.87 5.58 6.60
C ALA A 141 8.28 5.34 7.17
N LEU A 142 8.41 4.44 8.16
CA LEU A 142 9.71 4.01 8.70
C LEU A 142 10.60 3.40 7.61
N ALA A 143 10.02 2.55 6.76
CA ALA A 143 10.74 1.89 5.68
C ALA A 143 11.20 2.90 4.59
N LYS A 144 10.36 3.86 4.22
CA LYS A 144 10.72 4.93 3.27
C LYS A 144 11.87 5.79 3.82
N ARG A 145 11.83 6.14 5.10
CA ARG A 145 12.95 6.87 5.74
C ARG A 145 14.24 6.07 5.69
N LEU A 146 14.20 4.77 6.03
CA LEU A 146 15.39 3.90 5.96
C LEU A 146 15.95 3.78 4.53
N LEU A 147 15.09 3.63 3.52
CA LEU A 147 15.49 3.60 2.13
C LEU A 147 16.05 4.95 1.65
N GLY A 148 15.51 6.06 2.15
CA GLY A 148 16.00 7.41 1.88
C GLY A 148 17.44 7.63 2.35
N GLU A 149 17.87 7.02 3.49
CA GLU A 149 19.25 7.09 3.97
C GLU A 149 20.29 6.54 2.98
N VAL A 150 19.82 5.72 2.04
CA VAL A 150 20.64 5.14 0.98
C VAL A 150 20.22 5.61 -0.42
N GLY A 151 19.46 6.70 -0.52
CA GLY A 151 19.11 7.36 -1.78
C GLY A 151 18.08 6.61 -2.63
N VAL A 152 17.31 5.67 -2.06
CA VAL A 152 16.21 5.01 -2.75
C VAL A 152 14.92 5.80 -2.52
N THR A 153 14.27 6.20 -3.61
CA THR A 153 13.00 6.93 -3.59
C THR A 153 11.86 6.03 -4.03
N VAL A 154 10.74 6.04 -3.28
CA VAL A 154 9.53 5.29 -3.64
C VAL A 154 8.37 6.26 -3.73
N ILE A 155 7.70 6.28 -4.88
CA ILE A 155 6.50 7.09 -5.14
C ILE A 155 5.40 6.23 -5.74
N SER A 156 4.18 6.74 -5.74
CA SER A 156 3.04 6.08 -6.39
C SER A 156 2.15 7.09 -7.10
N HIS A 157 1.54 6.66 -8.20
CA HIS A 157 0.52 7.43 -8.89
C HIS A 157 -0.62 6.53 -9.39
N VAL A 158 -1.75 7.16 -9.74
CA VAL A 158 -2.91 6.46 -10.31
C VAL A 158 -2.79 6.44 -11.82
N VAL A 159 -2.94 5.26 -12.41
CA VAL A 159 -2.90 5.08 -13.87
C VAL A 159 -4.27 4.85 -14.50
N SER A 160 -5.27 4.41 -13.71
CA SER A 160 -6.66 4.36 -14.20
C SER A 160 -7.68 4.43 -13.05
N ILE A 161 -8.86 5.00 -13.35
CA ILE A 161 -10.05 4.93 -12.48
C ILE A 161 -11.25 4.61 -13.38
N GLY A 162 -11.97 3.54 -13.05
CA GLY A 162 -13.07 3.04 -13.86
C GLY A 162 -12.62 2.83 -15.31
N PRO A 163 -13.35 3.41 -16.30
CA PRO A 163 -13.01 3.28 -17.72
C PRO A 163 -11.91 4.24 -18.19
N VAL A 164 -11.47 5.19 -17.37
CA VAL A 164 -10.49 6.21 -17.73
C VAL A 164 -9.09 5.73 -17.44
N GLN A 165 -8.23 5.73 -18.44
CA GLN A 165 -6.82 5.38 -18.35
C GLN A 165 -5.95 6.60 -18.70
N SER A 166 -4.83 6.78 -17.98
CA SER A 166 -3.78 7.71 -18.31
C SER A 166 -2.94 7.15 -19.47
N GLU A 167 -2.61 8.01 -20.43
CA GLU A 167 -1.67 7.75 -21.51
C GLU A 167 -0.38 8.56 -21.35
N GLY A 168 -0.25 9.25 -20.20
CA GLY A 168 0.88 10.10 -19.87
C GLY A 168 2.18 9.34 -19.64
N SER A 169 3.28 10.09 -19.54
CA SER A 169 4.60 9.55 -19.23
C SER A 169 4.67 9.05 -17.80
N MET A 170 5.62 8.16 -17.54
CA MET A 170 5.98 7.71 -16.19
C MET A 170 6.60 8.89 -15.41
N PRO A 171 6.12 9.20 -14.17
CA PRO A 171 6.74 10.24 -13.35
C PRO A 171 8.15 9.86 -12.90
N GLY A 172 8.97 10.86 -12.63
CA GLY A 172 10.29 10.73 -12.05
C GLY A 172 10.29 10.81 -10.51
N PRO A 173 11.45 10.61 -9.87
CA PRO A 173 11.55 10.62 -8.41
C PRO A 173 11.25 11.99 -7.76
N GLY A 174 11.33 13.09 -8.54
CA GLY A 174 11.05 14.45 -8.10
C GLY A 174 9.58 14.88 -8.20
N ASP A 175 8.72 14.07 -8.83
CA ASP A 175 7.35 14.49 -9.19
C ASP A 175 6.31 14.16 -8.10
N ALA A 176 6.75 13.72 -6.91
CA ALA A 176 5.86 13.32 -5.82
C ALA A 176 4.89 14.45 -5.39
N GLU A 177 5.35 15.70 -5.34
CA GLU A 177 4.52 16.85 -4.96
C GLU A 177 3.45 17.15 -6.02
N GLU A 178 3.79 17.06 -7.32
CA GLU A 178 2.84 17.23 -8.40
C GLU A 178 1.77 16.14 -8.40
N ILE A 179 2.17 14.89 -8.17
CA ILE A 179 1.24 13.77 -8.01
C ILE A 179 0.29 14.02 -6.82
N ASP A 180 0.83 14.44 -5.68
CA ASP A 180 0.04 14.70 -4.46
C ASP A 180 -0.89 15.91 -4.62
N ALA A 181 -0.57 16.86 -5.49
CA ALA A 181 -1.44 17.99 -5.82
C ALA A 181 -2.63 17.59 -6.71
N SER A 182 -2.54 16.49 -7.46
CA SER A 182 -3.65 15.97 -8.26
C SER A 182 -4.78 15.45 -7.35
N PRO A 183 -6.05 15.79 -7.62
CA PRO A 183 -7.18 15.32 -6.81
C PRO A 183 -7.34 13.80 -6.81
N VAL A 184 -6.87 13.12 -7.83
CA VAL A 184 -6.90 11.65 -7.96
C VAL A 184 -5.51 11.02 -7.98
N ARG A 185 -4.43 11.80 -7.68
CA ARG A 185 -3.05 11.35 -7.71
C ARG A 185 -2.61 10.81 -9.08
N CYS A 186 -3.17 11.29 -10.15
CA CYS A 186 -2.78 10.98 -11.52
C CYS A 186 -1.78 12.02 -12.01
N PHE A 187 -0.63 11.57 -12.53
CA PHE A 187 0.42 12.45 -13.06
C PHE A 187 0.06 13.09 -14.41
N ASP A 188 -0.91 12.51 -15.13
CA ASP A 188 -1.49 13.07 -16.37
C ASP A 188 -2.66 14.00 -16.03
N PRO A 189 -2.54 15.34 -16.21
CA PRO A 189 -3.58 16.28 -15.84
C PRO A 189 -4.90 16.06 -16.61
N LEU A 190 -4.83 15.72 -17.90
CA LEU A 190 -6.03 15.50 -18.73
C LEU A 190 -6.77 14.22 -18.31
N ALA A 191 -6.03 13.16 -17.98
CA ALA A 191 -6.62 11.95 -17.42
C ALA A 191 -7.18 12.20 -16.02
N SER A 192 -6.50 13.02 -15.20
CA SER A 192 -6.97 13.41 -13.86
C SER A 192 -8.36 14.06 -13.91
N GLU A 193 -8.58 15.02 -14.82
CA GLU A 193 -9.88 15.67 -15.01
C GLU A 193 -10.95 14.66 -15.39
N ARG A 194 -10.70 13.81 -16.39
CA ARG A 194 -11.64 12.77 -16.82
C ARG A 194 -11.93 11.72 -15.73
N MET A 195 -10.95 11.39 -14.88
CA MET A 195 -11.14 10.51 -13.73
C MET A 195 -12.05 11.13 -12.68
N VAL A 196 -11.92 12.44 -12.42
CA VAL A 196 -12.83 13.18 -11.54
C VAL A 196 -14.26 13.14 -12.06
N GLU A 197 -14.48 13.40 -13.37
CA GLU A 197 -15.78 13.30 -14.02
C GLU A 197 -16.39 11.90 -13.89
N ALA A 198 -15.59 10.84 -14.09
CA ALA A 198 -16.04 9.46 -13.95
C ALA A 198 -16.48 9.16 -12.50
N ILE A 199 -15.76 9.69 -11.50
CA ILE A 199 -16.13 9.55 -10.08
C ILE A 199 -17.45 10.29 -9.79
N ASP A 200 -17.66 11.48 -10.34
CA ASP A 200 -18.91 12.23 -10.14
C ASP A 200 -20.10 11.53 -10.80
N GLN A 201 -19.91 10.94 -11.98
CA GLN A 201 -20.93 10.12 -12.61
C GLN A 201 -21.28 8.90 -11.74
N ALA A 202 -20.28 8.16 -11.25
CA ALA A 202 -20.51 7.01 -10.37
C ALA A 202 -21.22 7.41 -9.07
N ARG A 203 -20.88 8.60 -8.51
CA ARG A 203 -21.58 9.16 -7.33
C ARG A 203 -23.05 9.43 -7.63
N SER A 204 -23.35 10.00 -8.79
CA SER A 204 -24.72 10.26 -9.27
C SER A 204 -25.51 8.97 -9.41
N ASP A 205 -24.86 7.92 -9.93
CA ASP A 205 -25.43 6.59 -10.13
C ASP A 205 -25.52 5.78 -8.82
N ARG A 206 -25.01 6.33 -7.69
CA ARG A 206 -24.93 5.67 -6.38
C ARG A 206 -24.08 4.40 -6.38
N ASP A 207 -23.06 4.38 -7.21
CA ASP A 207 -22.12 3.27 -7.44
C ASP A 207 -20.70 3.64 -6.99
N THR A 208 -19.75 2.73 -7.21
CA THR A 208 -18.34 2.87 -6.84
C THR A 208 -17.43 2.49 -7.99
N LEU A 209 -16.22 3.06 -8.02
CA LEU A 209 -15.21 2.78 -9.03
C LEU A 209 -13.95 2.17 -8.39
N GLY A 210 -13.40 1.19 -9.09
CA GLY A 210 -12.04 0.70 -8.89
C GLY A 210 -11.08 1.37 -9.86
N GLY A 211 -9.87 0.83 -9.96
CA GLY A 211 -8.85 1.32 -10.89
C GLY A 211 -7.49 0.68 -10.63
N VAL A 212 -6.47 1.23 -11.25
CA VAL A 212 -5.10 0.76 -11.17
C VAL A 212 -4.19 1.89 -10.71
N PHE A 213 -3.32 1.59 -9.77
CA PHE A 213 -2.21 2.46 -9.40
C PHE A 213 -0.88 1.79 -9.72
N GLU A 214 0.15 2.59 -9.90
CA GLU A 214 1.53 2.16 -10.11
C GLU A 214 2.43 2.69 -8.97
N VAL A 215 3.31 1.84 -8.48
CA VAL A 215 4.37 2.20 -7.53
C VAL A 215 5.71 2.09 -8.26
N LEU A 216 6.52 3.12 -8.10
CA LEU A 216 7.84 3.26 -8.71
C LEU A 216 8.89 3.38 -7.61
N ALA A 217 9.93 2.52 -7.66
CA ALA A 217 11.08 2.66 -6.79
C ALA A 217 12.33 2.91 -7.62
N PHE A 218 12.96 4.06 -7.36
CA PHE A 218 14.14 4.57 -8.06
C PHE A 218 15.40 4.25 -7.27
N ASP A 219 16.51 4.13 -7.99
CA ASP A 219 17.84 3.93 -7.42
C ASP A 219 17.99 2.65 -6.58
N VAL A 220 17.16 1.64 -6.87
CA VAL A 220 17.32 0.30 -6.31
C VAL A 220 18.53 -0.36 -6.97
N PRO A 221 19.61 -0.68 -6.21
CA PRO A 221 20.81 -1.26 -6.82
C PRO A 221 20.53 -2.65 -7.40
N VAL A 222 21.31 -3.03 -8.41
CA VAL A 222 21.30 -4.41 -8.92
C VAL A 222 21.53 -5.39 -7.78
N GLY A 223 20.76 -6.49 -7.72
CA GLY A 223 21.04 -7.57 -6.79
C GLY A 223 20.23 -7.56 -5.48
N ILE A 224 19.13 -6.81 -5.40
CA ILE A 224 18.13 -6.95 -4.33
C ILE A 224 17.16 -8.08 -4.71
N GLY A 225 16.76 -8.90 -3.74
CA GLY A 225 16.02 -10.13 -3.99
C GLY A 225 16.95 -11.30 -4.37
N SER A 226 16.40 -12.39 -4.87
CA SER A 226 17.20 -13.59 -5.19
C SER A 226 16.48 -14.51 -6.19
N HIS A 227 17.24 -15.17 -7.04
CA HIS A 227 16.78 -16.24 -7.94
C HIS A 227 16.88 -17.64 -7.29
N VAL A 228 17.54 -17.75 -6.14
CA VAL A 228 17.96 -19.03 -5.56
C VAL A 228 16.77 -19.84 -5.05
N HIS A 229 15.73 -19.19 -4.51
CA HIS A 229 14.55 -19.84 -3.99
C HIS A 229 13.29 -19.00 -4.22
N TYR A 230 12.14 -19.65 -4.42
CA TYR A 230 10.90 -18.99 -4.82
C TYR A 230 10.41 -17.90 -3.84
N ASP A 231 10.60 -18.10 -2.53
CA ASP A 231 10.19 -17.17 -1.47
C ASP A 231 11.11 -15.96 -1.29
N ARG A 232 12.24 -15.92 -2.02
CA ARG A 232 13.21 -14.82 -2.03
C ARG A 232 13.16 -13.99 -3.29
N ARG A 233 12.31 -14.37 -4.23
CA ARG A 233 12.12 -13.62 -5.48
C ARG A 233 11.48 -12.28 -5.18
N LEU A 234 12.12 -11.19 -5.62
CA LEU A 234 11.63 -9.83 -5.36
C LEU A 234 10.25 -9.57 -5.98
N ASP A 235 10.02 -10.06 -7.21
CA ASP A 235 8.72 -10.00 -7.87
C ASP A 235 7.61 -10.67 -7.04
N GLY A 236 7.89 -11.87 -6.50
CA GLY A 236 6.97 -12.60 -5.62
C GLY A 236 6.68 -11.85 -4.31
N ILE A 237 7.72 -11.29 -3.68
CA ILE A 237 7.60 -10.52 -2.44
C ILE A 237 6.75 -9.26 -2.65
N LEU A 238 7.03 -8.49 -3.71
CA LEU A 238 6.30 -7.28 -4.05
C LEU A 238 4.83 -7.58 -4.41
N ALA A 239 4.61 -8.64 -5.20
CA ALA A 239 3.26 -9.08 -5.56
C ALA A 239 2.43 -9.49 -4.32
N ALA A 240 3.02 -10.25 -3.40
CA ALA A 240 2.35 -10.64 -2.16
C ALA A 240 2.03 -9.43 -1.27
N ALA A 241 2.94 -8.47 -1.18
CA ALA A 241 2.75 -7.25 -0.40
C ALA A 241 1.56 -6.43 -0.93
N LEU A 242 1.48 -6.19 -2.24
CA LEU A 242 0.36 -5.45 -2.83
C LEU A 242 -0.94 -6.25 -2.79
N MET A 243 -0.90 -7.56 -3.09
CA MET A 243 -2.10 -8.41 -3.06
C MET A 243 -2.70 -8.51 -1.66
N SER A 244 -1.92 -8.28 -0.60
CA SER A 244 -2.39 -8.26 0.79
C SER A 244 -3.21 -7.03 1.15
N ILE A 245 -3.20 -5.98 0.32
CA ILE A 245 -3.98 -4.75 0.55
C ILE A 245 -5.46 -5.03 0.28
N PRO A 246 -6.39 -4.59 1.16
CA PRO A 246 -7.81 -4.79 0.93
C PRO A 246 -8.25 -4.29 -0.45
N ALA A 247 -9.13 -5.04 -1.10
CA ALA A 247 -9.71 -4.81 -2.43
C ALA A 247 -8.73 -4.95 -3.62
N ILE A 248 -7.46 -5.22 -3.44
CA ILE A 248 -6.56 -5.54 -4.55
C ILE A 248 -6.89 -6.95 -5.09
N LYS A 249 -7.02 -7.06 -6.41
CA LYS A 249 -7.41 -8.28 -7.12
C LYS A 249 -6.45 -8.68 -8.23
N GLY A 250 -5.48 -7.82 -8.55
CA GLY A 250 -4.45 -8.09 -9.54
C GLY A 250 -3.18 -7.31 -9.21
N VAL A 251 -2.03 -7.90 -9.55
CA VAL A 251 -0.71 -7.26 -9.43
C VAL A 251 0.07 -7.55 -10.70
N GLU A 252 0.77 -6.55 -11.21
CA GLU A 252 1.69 -6.68 -12.35
C GLU A 252 3.08 -6.13 -11.96
N ILE A 253 4.13 -6.78 -12.44
CA ILE A 253 5.50 -6.28 -12.40
C ILE A 253 5.87 -5.84 -13.81
N GLY A 254 6.31 -4.59 -13.97
CA GLY A 254 6.61 -4.02 -15.29
C GLY A 254 5.38 -3.98 -16.21
N ASP A 255 5.55 -4.43 -17.45
CA ASP A 255 4.47 -4.48 -18.43
C ASP A 255 3.54 -5.70 -18.26
N GLY A 256 3.83 -6.60 -17.29
CA GLY A 256 2.96 -7.67 -16.81
C GLY A 256 2.20 -8.42 -17.89
N PHE A 257 0.87 -8.31 -17.91
CA PHE A 257 0.03 -9.00 -18.89
C PHE A 257 0.22 -8.53 -20.34
N ALA A 258 0.73 -7.31 -20.57
CA ALA A 258 1.02 -6.83 -21.91
C ALA A 258 2.19 -7.61 -22.53
N MET A 259 3.22 -7.96 -21.74
CA MET A 259 4.35 -8.78 -22.22
C MET A 259 3.90 -10.16 -22.72
N ALA A 260 2.92 -10.77 -22.08
CA ALA A 260 2.42 -12.09 -22.47
C ALA A 260 1.80 -12.11 -23.89
N ARG A 261 1.47 -10.96 -24.45
CA ARG A 261 0.92 -10.80 -25.82
C ARG A 261 2.00 -10.53 -26.87
N LEU A 262 3.27 -10.31 -26.44
CA LEU A 262 4.38 -10.01 -27.32
C LEU A 262 5.16 -11.27 -27.72
N ARG A 263 5.84 -11.21 -28.84
CA ARG A 263 6.89 -12.18 -29.16
C ARG A 263 8.11 -11.92 -28.29
N GLY A 264 8.86 -12.96 -27.90
CA GLY A 264 10.03 -12.85 -27.04
C GLY A 264 11.04 -11.78 -27.49
N SER A 265 11.32 -11.68 -28.80
CA SER A 265 12.19 -10.65 -29.37
C SER A 265 11.69 -9.19 -29.21
N LYS A 266 10.45 -8.99 -28.74
CA LYS A 266 9.85 -7.68 -28.49
C LYS A 266 9.46 -7.48 -27.01
N SER A 267 9.62 -8.52 -26.22
CA SER A 267 9.23 -8.54 -24.80
C SER A 267 10.40 -8.30 -23.85
N HIS A 268 11.60 -8.79 -24.21
CA HIS A 268 12.76 -8.70 -23.34
C HIS A 268 13.53 -7.39 -23.53
N ASP A 269 14.06 -6.87 -22.43
CA ASP A 269 14.85 -5.66 -22.38
C ASP A 269 16.29 -5.95 -22.86
N GLU A 270 16.67 -5.44 -24.03
CA GLU A 270 18.02 -5.66 -24.59
C GLU A 270 19.08 -5.04 -23.69
N ILE A 271 20.19 -5.76 -23.51
CA ILE A 271 21.33 -5.28 -22.73
C ILE A 271 22.28 -4.57 -23.69
N VAL A 272 22.50 -3.28 -23.44
CA VAL A 272 23.32 -2.41 -24.30
C VAL A 272 24.43 -1.75 -23.50
N ARG A 273 25.47 -1.30 -24.23
CA ARG A 273 26.52 -0.46 -23.65
C ARG A 273 26.28 0.98 -24.06
N VAL A 274 26.12 1.86 -23.08
CA VAL A 274 25.98 3.31 -23.32
C VAL A 274 27.00 4.04 -22.45
N ASP A 275 27.81 4.87 -23.03
CA ASP A 275 28.84 5.67 -22.34
C ASP A 275 29.72 4.86 -21.37
N GLY A 276 30.14 3.66 -21.81
CA GLY A 276 30.99 2.77 -21.01
C GLY A 276 30.26 2.03 -19.87
N SER A 277 28.95 2.13 -19.79
CA SER A 277 28.13 1.44 -18.77
C SER A 277 27.14 0.45 -19.39
N VAL A 278 26.89 -0.66 -18.74
CA VAL A 278 25.86 -1.64 -19.11
C VAL A 278 24.50 -1.14 -18.65
N ARG A 279 23.51 -1.09 -19.56
CA ARG A 279 22.14 -0.66 -19.31
C ARG A 279 21.12 -1.56 -20.03
N ARG A 280 19.85 -1.44 -19.68
CA ARG A 280 18.74 -1.94 -20.49
C ARG A 280 18.24 -0.86 -21.43
N GLU A 281 17.86 -1.24 -22.65
CA GLU A 281 17.30 -0.31 -23.62
C GLU A 281 15.86 0.06 -23.30
N THR A 282 15.13 -0.86 -22.68
CA THR A 282 13.75 -0.69 -22.19
C THR A 282 13.65 -1.21 -20.76
N ASN A 283 12.50 -0.98 -20.10
CA ASN A 283 12.21 -1.49 -18.75
C ASN A 283 10.85 -2.20 -18.70
N ARG A 284 10.63 -3.13 -19.61
CA ARG A 284 9.39 -3.94 -19.67
C ARG A 284 9.31 -4.91 -18.50
N ALA A 285 10.43 -5.45 -18.07
CA ALA A 285 10.56 -6.30 -16.90
C ALA A 285 10.25 -5.56 -15.56
N GLY A 286 10.15 -4.23 -15.59
CA GLY A 286 9.84 -3.43 -14.40
C GLY A 286 10.91 -3.49 -13.33
N GLY A 287 12.18 -3.44 -13.72
CA GLY A 287 13.32 -3.41 -12.80
C GLY A 287 13.66 -4.73 -12.11
N VAL A 288 12.97 -5.82 -12.45
CA VAL A 288 13.16 -7.14 -11.82
C VAL A 288 13.28 -8.24 -12.88
N GLU A 289 14.40 -8.94 -12.89
CA GLU A 289 14.66 -10.09 -13.76
C GLU A 289 15.02 -11.32 -12.91
N GLY A 290 14.34 -12.43 -13.14
CA GLY A 290 14.60 -13.67 -12.41
C GLY A 290 14.43 -13.57 -10.88
N GLY A 291 13.66 -12.57 -10.39
CA GLY A 291 13.48 -12.30 -8.95
C GLY A 291 14.56 -11.42 -8.32
N ILE A 292 15.38 -10.77 -9.13
CA ILE A 292 16.50 -9.89 -8.71
C ILE A 292 16.31 -8.52 -9.35
N SER A 293 16.52 -7.44 -8.59
CA SER A 293 16.57 -6.08 -9.15
C SER A 293 17.73 -5.95 -10.15
N ASN A 294 17.47 -5.31 -11.30
CA ASN A 294 18.41 -5.20 -12.41
C ASN A 294 19.04 -3.79 -12.54
N GLY A 295 18.70 -2.86 -11.65
CA GLY A 295 19.19 -1.49 -11.63
C GLY A 295 18.28 -0.47 -12.32
N GLU A 296 17.28 -0.92 -13.07
CA GLU A 296 16.24 -0.07 -13.63
C GLU A 296 15.15 0.23 -12.56
N VAL A 297 14.27 1.18 -12.87
CA VAL A 297 13.16 1.53 -11.98
C VAL A 297 12.30 0.31 -11.69
N VAL A 298 12.11 -0.02 -10.41
CA VAL A 298 11.19 -1.09 -10.02
C VAL A 298 9.75 -0.58 -10.16
N ARG A 299 8.96 -1.23 -11.04
CA ARG A 299 7.60 -0.85 -11.40
C ARG A 299 6.61 -1.93 -10.99
N VAL A 300 5.67 -1.59 -10.12
CA VAL A 300 4.64 -2.54 -9.63
C VAL A 300 3.27 -1.89 -9.72
N ARG A 301 2.30 -2.56 -10.35
CA ARG A 301 0.91 -2.11 -10.44
C ARG A 301 0.00 -2.93 -9.56
N GLY A 302 -0.97 -2.25 -8.95
CA GLY A 302 -2.05 -2.88 -8.19
C GLY A 302 -3.40 -2.53 -8.79
N ALA A 303 -4.20 -3.57 -9.14
CA ALA A 303 -5.56 -3.41 -9.62
C ALA A 303 -6.54 -3.55 -8.45
N MET A 304 -7.24 -2.47 -8.13
CA MET A 304 -8.23 -2.40 -7.07
C MET A 304 -9.64 -2.56 -7.65
N LYS A 305 -10.40 -3.52 -7.12
CA LYS A 305 -11.84 -3.61 -7.46
C LYS A 305 -12.61 -2.43 -6.86
N PRO A 306 -13.82 -2.12 -7.38
CA PRO A 306 -14.75 -1.18 -6.75
C PRO A 306 -15.03 -1.56 -5.29
N ILE A 307 -15.31 -0.56 -4.46
CA ILE A 307 -15.65 -0.77 -3.04
C ILE A 307 -16.99 -1.48 -2.94
N SER A 308 -17.07 -2.48 -2.06
CA SER A 308 -18.24 -3.35 -1.91
C SER A 308 -19.41 -2.73 -1.15
N THR A 309 -19.21 -1.57 -0.51
CA THR A 309 -20.28 -0.84 0.18
C THR A 309 -20.89 0.19 -0.77
N LEU A 310 -22.08 -0.10 -1.27
CA LEU A 310 -22.79 0.69 -2.28
C LEU A 310 -23.93 1.48 -1.65
N MET A 311 -24.16 2.71 -2.16
CA MET A 311 -25.34 3.50 -1.79
C MET A 311 -26.64 2.87 -2.32
N GLN A 312 -26.56 2.08 -3.38
CA GLN A 312 -27.60 1.19 -3.87
C GLN A 312 -27.23 -0.25 -3.52
N PRO A 313 -27.71 -0.80 -2.38
CA PRO A 313 -27.26 -2.08 -1.87
C PRO A 313 -27.58 -3.24 -2.81
N LEU A 314 -26.64 -4.15 -2.95
CA LEU A 314 -26.81 -5.40 -3.67
C LEU A 314 -27.69 -6.38 -2.88
N ARG A 315 -28.25 -7.36 -3.58
CA ARG A 315 -29.01 -8.46 -2.94
C ARG A 315 -28.08 -9.32 -2.09
N THR A 316 -28.59 -9.76 -0.98
CA THR A 316 -27.93 -10.69 -0.03
C THR A 316 -29.00 -11.55 0.65
N ILE A 317 -28.61 -12.28 1.68
CA ILE A 317 -29.51 -13.00 2.57
C ILE A 317 -29.33 -12.50 4.01
N ASP A 318 -30.35 -12.60 4.82
CA ASP A 318 -30.24 -12.44 6.26
C ASP A 318 -29.77 -13.77 6.87
N MET A 319 -28.61 -13.79 7.50
CA MET A 319 -27.98 -15.02 8.00
C MET A 319 -28.71 -15.64 9.19
N THR A 320 -29.59 -14.87 9.84
CA THR A 320 -30.40 -15.39 10.96
C THR A 320 -31.65 -16.10 10.47
N THR A 321 -32.31 -15.55 9.43
CA THR A 321 -33.60 -16.07 8.95
C THR A 321 -33.47 -16.90 7.67
N GLY A 322 -32.37 -16.76 6.92
CA GLY A 322 -32.19 -17.35 5.60
C GLY A 322 -32.97 -16.64 4.47
N GLU A 323 -33.70 -15.58 4.79
CA GLU A 323 -34.54 -14.89 3.85
C GLU A 323 -33.78 -13.91 2.95
N PRO A 324 -34.23 -13.70 1.68
CA PRO A 324 -33.66 -12.70 0.81
C PRO A 324 -33.70 -11.29 1.43
N ALA A 325 -32.59 -10.58 1.33
CA ALA A 325 -32.43 -9.25 1.93
C ALA A 325 -31.61 -8.32 1.03
N GLN A 326 -31.48 -7.08 1.43
CA GLN A 326 -30.48 -6.14 0.88
C GLN A 326 -29.32 -5.99 1.86
N ALA A 327 -28.12 -5.89 1.33
CA ALA A 327 -26.90 -5.70 2.11
C ALA A 327 -26.96 -4.44 2.98
N VAL A 328 -26.20 -4.44 4.06
CA VAL A 328 -26.15 -3.29 4.98
C VAL A 328 -25.60 -2.06 4.25
N ARG A 329 -26.26 -0.92 4.45
CA ARG A 329 -25.78 0.39 4.01
C ARG A 329 -24.85 0.96 5.06
N GLU A 330 -23.63 1.22 4.69
CA GLU A 330 -22.70 2.01 5.48
C GLU A 330 -22.19 3.19 4.64
N ARG A 331 -21.69 4.22 5.30
CA ARG A 331 -21.02 5.32 4.60
C ARG A 331 -19.75 4.79 3.94
N SER A 332 -19.56 5.06 2.66
CA SER A 332 -18.44 4.58 1.89
C SER A 332 -17.90 5.67 0.97
N ASP A 333 -16.67 5.46 0.52
CA ASP A 333 -16.07 6.21 -0.57
C ASP A 333 -16.70 5.79 -1.91
N VAL A 334 -16.71 6.68 -2.89
CA VAL A 334 -17.04 6.33 -4.28
C VAL A 334 -15.84 5.71 -4.99
N CYS A 335 -14.64 6.22 -4.67
CA CYS A 335 -13.38 5.71 -5.18
C CYS A 335 -12.30 5.80 -4.09
N ALA A 336 -11.52 4.72 -3.90
CA ALA A 336 -10.42 4.69 -2.94
C ALA A 336 -9.07 4.39 -3.61
N VAL A 337 -8.99 4.40 -4.94
CA VAL A 337 -7.76 4.11 -5.69
C VAL A 337 -6.62 5.06 -5.32
N PRO A 338 -6.82 6.39 -5.17
CA PRO A 338 -5.77 7.31 -4.74
C PRO A 338 -5.16 6.95 -3.37
N ALA A 339 -6.01 6.55 -2.43
CA ALA A 339 -5.54 6.11 -1.11
C ALA A 339 -4.80 4.77 -1.18
N ALA A 340 -5.31 3.83 -2.00
CA ALA A 340 -4.67 2.54 -2.22
C ALA A 340 -3.27 2.69 -2.85
N ALA A 341 -3.06 3.69 -3.72
CA ALA A 341 -1.76 4.03 -4.27
C ALA A 341 -0.75 4.37 -3.16
N VAL A 342 -1.13 5.22 -2.19
CA VAL A 342 -0.27 5.55 -1.04
C VAL A 342 0.02 4.31 -0.20
N VAL A 343 -0.98 3.47 0.09
CA VAL A 343 -0.76 2.22 0.83
C VAL A 343 0.15 1.27 0.06
N GLY A 344 -0.02 1.17 -1.26
CA GLY A 344 0.85 0.38 -2.15
C GLY A 344 2.30 0.85 -2.10
N GLU A 345 2.52 2.17 -2.15
CA GLU A 345 3.83 2.81 -1.99
C GLU A 345 4.50 2.38 -0.67
N GLN A 346 3.75 2.42 0.44
CA GLN A 346 4.26 2.04 1.75
C GLN A 346 4.60 0.54 1.84
N MET A 347 3.79 -0.31 1.23
CA MET A 347 4.00 -1.75 1.24
C MET A 347 5.20 -2.17 0.36
N VAL A 348 5.38 -1.52 -0.80
CA VAL A 348 6.57 -1.71 -1.66
C VAL A 348 7.82 -1.23 -0.92
N ALA A 349 7.77 -0.04 -0.31
CA ALA A 349 8.89 0.49 0.47
C ALA A 349 9.27 -0.46 1.63
N PHE A 350 8.29 -0.98 2.36
CA PHE A 350 8.54 -1.92 3.46
C PHE A 350 9.18 -3.23 2.96
N SER A 351 8.72 -3.74 1.84
CA SER A 351 9.25 -4.95 1.23
C SER A 351 10.71 -4.75 0.76
N LEU A 352 10.98 -3.63 0.11
CA LEU A 352 12.35 -3.28 -0.31
C LEU A 352 13.26 -3.08 0.90
N ALA A 353 12.85 -2.33 1.91
CA ALA A 353 13.63 -2.13 3.14
C ALA A 353 13.94 -3.45 3.86
N THR A 354 12.99 -4.41 3.86
CA THR A 354 13.20 -5.75 4.39
C THR A 354 14.31 -6.50 3.63
N GLU A 355 14.28 -6.44 2.30
CA GLU A 355 15.30 -7.08 1.46
C GLU A 355 16.66 -6.38 1.55
N PHE A 356 16.67 -5.05 1.69
CA PHE A 356 17.89 -4.28 1.97
C PHE A 356 18.51 -4.69 3.31
N GLN A 357 17.71 -4.72 4.40
CA GLN A 357 18.18 -5.15 5.72
C GLN A 357 18.68 -6.60 5.70
N ARG A 358 18.00 -7.48 4.98
CA ARG A 358 18.45 -8.87 4.82
C ARG A 358 19.81 -8.98 4.13
N LYS A 359 20.06 -8.11 3.11
CA LYS A 359 21.29 -8.14 2.31
C LYS A 359 22.45 -7.44 2.98
N PHE A 360 22.22 -6.27 3.57
CA PHE A 360 23.28 -5.38 4.04
C PHE A 360 23.46 -5.41 5.57
N GLY A 361 22.42 -5.74 6.33
CA GLY A 361 22.47 -5.79 7.79
C GLY A 361 22.72 -4.41 8.41
N GLY A 362 23.38 -4.39 9.56
CA GLY A 362 23.73 -3.22 10.34
C GLY A 362 22.80 -3.00 11.54
N ASP A 363 23.38 -2.80 12.73
CA ASP A 363 22.66 -2.44 13.95
C ASP A 363 22.43 -0.93 14.02
N THR A 364 23.20 -0.15 13.24
CA THR A 364 23.07 1.30 13.11
C THR A 364 22.81 1.71 11.66
N VAL A 365 22.19 2.89 11.48
CA VAL A 365 21.98 3.47 10.14
C VAL A 365 23.31 3.70 9.42
N SER A 366 24.36 4.10 10.13
CA SER A 366 25.68 4.29 9.54
C SER A 366 26.26 3.00 8.95
N GLU A 367 26.22 1.89 9.72
CA GLU A 367 26.68 0.58 9.24
C GLU A 367 25.91 0.10 8.01
N PHE A 368 24.57 0.28 8.04
CA PHE A 368 23.70 -0.04 6.95
C PHE A 368 24.04 0.77 5.69
N ALA A 369 24.15 2.11 5.81
CA ALA A 369 24.47 3.01 4.71
C ALA A 369 25.85 2.73 4.11
N ASP A 370 26.86 2.50 4.95
CA ASP A 370 28.21 2.15 4.52
C ASP A 370 28.25 0.83 3.73
N ALA A 371 27.49 -0.18 4.18
CA ALA A 371 27.39 -1.45 3.48
C ALA A 371 26.76 -1.30 2.10
N VAL A 372 25.68 -0.51 1.99
CA VAL A 372 25.03 -0.20 0.71
C VAL A 372 25.97 0.57 -0.21
N ALA A 373 26.67 1.60 0.31
CA ALA A 373 27.59 2.43 -0.48
C ALA A 373 28.75 1.60 -1.06
N ARG A 374 29.38 0.75 -0.24
CA ARG A 374 30.44 -0.18 -0.70
C ARG A 374 29.93 -1.13 -1.80
N TYR A 375 28.72 -1.66 -1.62
CA TYR A 375 28.13 -2.55 -2.60
C TYR A 375 27.84 -1.83 -3.92
N ARG A 376 27.27 -0.62 -3.89
CA ARG A 376 27.01 0.20 -5.10
C ARG A 376 28.29 0.49 -5.86
N ALA A 377 29.36 0.90 -5.18
CA ALA A 377 30.68 1.13 -5.80
C ALA A 377 31.20 -0.12 -6.51
N SER A 378 31.09 -1.29 -5.86
CA SER A 378 31.49 -2.57 -6.47
C SER A 378 30.61 -2.96 -7.67
N VAL A 379 29.30 -2.70 -7.64
CA VAL A 379 28.40 -2.93 -8.78
C VAL A 379 28.76 -2.01 -9.94
N GLN A 380 28.97 -0.73 -9.68
CA GLN A 380 29.35 0.24 -10.71
C GLN A 380 30.66 -0.17 -11.40
N GLN A 381 31.65 -0.58 -10.63
CA GLN A 381 32.92 -1.08 -11.21
C GLN A 381 32.72 -2.30 -12.13
N ARG A 382 31.82 -3.23 -11.75
CA ARG A 382 31.50 -4.41 -12.56
C ARG A 382 30.65 -4.11 -13.79
N MET A 383 29.89 -3.01 -13.78
CA MET A 383 29.08 -2.56 -14.92
C MET A 383 29.79 -1.58 -15.85
N SER A 384 30.94 -1.05 -15.45
CA SER A 384 31.80 -0.22 -16.27
C SER A 384 32.76 -1.13 -17.05
N ILE A 385 32.44 -1.42 -18.34
CA ILE A 385 33.19 -2.36 -19.21
C ILE A 385 33.67 -1.61 -20.44
#